data_1c5c3bcff746ec2a3fa05a4c85a2a222
#
_entry.id   1c5c3bcff746ec2a3fa05a4c85a2a222
#
_cell.length_a   1.000
_cell.length_b   1.000
_cell.length_c   1.000
_cell.angle_alpha   90.00
_cell.angle_beta   90.00
_cell.angle_gamma   90.00
#
_symmetry.space_group_name_H-M   'P 1'
#
loop_
_entity.id
_entity.type
_entity.pdbx_description
1 polymer ?
#
loop_
_entity_poly.entity_id
_entity_poly.type
_entity_poly.pdbx_seq_one_letter_code
_entity_poly.pdbx_strand_id
1 'polypeptide(L)'
;MLLDILLILHLQVLVIASSSSAEEDGSSEREAEHSKGSSHQHHWGYHDQELWLSAFEHCSGKSQSPINIDTDKVSYDPKLPPLKLEGYDLTGSTALTLINNGHTLQLSLPSSMRIMRGFDQVFVAAQLHFHWGTKEVPGSEHTIDNVHFPAEIHVVHYNTKYANLAEAARKADGLAVLGGFIGIGLHDNDNYEKIMSALSDISIEESDTEIPGFNVRHLLPDSLDRFYRYNGSLTTPPCFQTVSWTVFNDSIRVSRRQLAALEDTLKTEHNKLLSKNFRAPQLLHGRKVLASFHTGRTLGKAKALPAETEDSNTMESSGHILTIVFGALFAVTLLVFSVYTYRQRKKYSKFKKDSKQNVIYKPAVVDMDQTSVTVT
;
A
#
# COMPACT_ATOMS: atom_id res chain seq x y z
N MET A 1 11.85 38.73 -0.08
CA MET A 1 10.80 37.81 0.39
C MET A 1 10.55 36.59 -0.51
N LEU A 2 10.58 36.68 -1.83
CA LEU A 2 10.56 35.49 -2.70
C LEU A 2 11.98 34.92 -2.91
N LEU A 3 13.01 35.75 -2.87
CA LEU A 3 14.42 35.29 -2.93
C LEU A 3 14.86 34.62 -1.61
N ASP A 4 14.31 35.05 -0.48
CA ASP A 4 14.64 34.48 0.84
C ASP A 4 14.04 33.09 1.05
N ILE A 5 12.90 32.80 0.41
CA ILE A 5 12.24 31.47 0.44
C ILE A 5 13.00 30.46 -0.44
N LEU A 6 13.57 30.88 -1.56
CA LEU A 6 14.39 30.04 -2.43
C LEU A 6 15.76 29.71 -1.80
N LEU A 7 16.30 30.59 -0.96
CA LEU A 7 17.58 30.33 -0.26
C LEU A 7 17.42 29.37 0.91
N ILE A 8 16.27 29.33 1.57
CA ILE A 8 15.98 28.41 2.69
C ILE A 8 15.78 26.98 2.21
N LEU A 9 15.24 26.79 1.01
CA LEU A 9 15.05 25.44 0.41
C LEU A 9 16.36 24.82 -0.09
N HIS A 10 17.43 25.60 -0.32
CA HIS A 10 18.74 25.08 -0.74
C HIS A 10 19.69 24.76 0.41
N LEU A 11 19.42 25.23 1.64
CA LEU A 11 20.26 24.97 2.80
C LEU A 11 19.88 23.71 3.60
N GLN A 12 18.75 23.09 3.30
CA GLN A 12 18.32 21.86 4.00
C GLN A 12 18.83 20.55 3.36
N VAL A 13 19.51 20.62 2.23
CA VAL A 13 20.06 19.42 1.53
C VAL A 13 21.52 19.16 1.87
N LEU A 14 22.20 20.01 2.65
CA LEU A 14 23.66 19.94 2.88
C LEU A 14 24.10 19.61 4.33
N VAL A 15 23.18 19.16 5.21
CA VAL A 15 23.50 18.84 6.63
C VAL A 15 23.38 17.34 6.97
N ILE A 16 23.18 16.47 5.98
CA ILE A 16 23.19 15.00 6.24
C ILE A 16 24.39 14.35 5.53
N ALA A 17 25.59 14.82 5.83
CA ALA A 17 26.82 14.09 5.49
C ALA A 17 27.98 14.57 6.36
N SER A 18 27.97 14.25 7.65
CA SER A 18 29.20 14.08 8.45
C SER A 18 28.85 13.77 9.91
N SER A 19 28.86 12.51 10.29
CA SER A 19 29.40 12.05 11.58
C SER A 19 29.55 10.53 11.50
N SER A 20 30.73 10.11 11.16
CA SER A 20 31.25 8.78 11.38
C SER A 20 32.32 8.85 12.44
N SER A 21 32.46 7.73 13.17
CA SER A 21 33.59 7.28 13.97
C SER A 21 33.67 7.72 15.45
N ALA A 22 33.45 6.74 16.31
CA ALA A 22 34.32 6.47 17.46
C ALA A 22 34.28 4.96 17.72
N GLU A 23 35.44 4.35 17.59
CA GLU A 23 35.78 3.00 18.02
C GLU A 23 35.83 2.95 19.54
N GLU A 24 35.38 1.85 20.15
CA GLU A 24 35.98 1.36 21.42
C GLU A 24 36.07 -0.16 21.38
N ASP A 25 37.30 -0.56 21.64
CA ASP A 25 37.89 -1.88 21.75
C ASP A 25 37.51 -2.54 23.10
N GLY A 26 37.32 -3.87 23.12
CA GLY A 26 37.03 -4.61 24.36
C GLY A 26 36.99 -6.11 24.16
N SER A 27 38.16 -6.69 24.08
CA SER A 27 38.63 -8.04 24.42
C SER A 27 37.65 -9.15 24.83
N SER A 28 37.68 -10.23 24.06
CA SER A 28 37.99 -11.64 24.42
C SER A 28 37.37 -12.25 25.67
N GLU A 29 36.48 -13.25 25.44
CA GLU A 29 36.59 -14.56 26.11
C GLU A 29 35.93 -15.65 25.28
N ARG A 30 36.67 -16.73 24.98
CA ARG A 30 36.24 -17.92 24.28
C ARG A 30 35.64 -18.88 25.30
N GLU A 31 34.38 -19.20 25.19
CA GLU A 31 33.88 -20.47 25.71
C GLU A 31 33.33 -21.32 24.57
N ALA A 32 33.90 -22.52 24.49
CA ALA A 32 33.50 -23.56 23.56
C ALA A 32 32.26 -24.26 24.15
N GLU A 33 31.08 -24.08 23.56
CA GLU A 33 29.93 -24.92 23.85
C GLU A 33 29.54 -25.80 22.67
N HIS A 34 29.27 -27.04 23.02
CA HIS A 34 28.89 -28.16 22.21
C HIS A 34 27.73 -27.85 21.26
N SER A 35 27.95 -28.10 19.98
CA SER A 35 26.93 -28.14 18.95
C SER A 35 25.96 -29.28 19.22
N LYS A 36 24.80 -28.99 19.79
CA LYS A 36 23.57 -29.74 19.57
C LYS A 36 22.88 -29.15 18.37
N GLY A 37 22.75 -29.91 17.30
CA GLY A 37 22.02 -29.51 16.09
C GLY A 37 20.57 -29.17 16.40
N SER A 38 20.29 -27.89 16.62
CA SER A 38 18.96 -27.33 16.50
C SER A 38 18.83 -26.82 15.08
N SER A 39 17.83 -27.29 14.35
CA SER A 39 17.40 -26.68 13.10
C SER A 39 16.99 -25.24 13.42
N HIS A 40 17.90 -24.29 13.26
CA HIS A 40 17.55 -22.87 13.30
C HIS A 40 16.58 -22.62 12.15
N GLN A 41 15.30 -22.58 12.44
CA GLN A 41 14.31 -22.01 11.58
C GLN A 41 14.69 -20.53 11.44
N HIS A 42 15.19 -20.13 10.26
CA HIS A 42 15.57 -18.74 10.01
C HIS A 42 14.34 -17.86 10.23
N HIS A 43 14.35 -17.10 11.32
CA HIS A 43 13.32 -16.11 11.57
C HIS A 43 13.45 -15.04 10.48
N TRP A 44 12.34 -14.67 9.83
CA TRP A 44 12.30 -13.67 8.78
C TRP A 44 11.29 -12.57 9.14
N GLY A 45 11.53 -11.36 8.66
CA GLY A 45 10.63 -10.22 8.83
C GLY A 45 10.58 -9.35 7.58
N TYR A 46 9.63 -8.45 7.54
CA TYR A 46 9.47 -7.54 6.39
C TYR A 46 10.48 -6.37 6.38
N HIS A 47 11.22 -6.17 7.48
CA HIS A 47 12.21 -5.10 7.57
C HIS A 47 13.46 -5.35 6.71
N ASP A 48 13.83 -6.64 6.58
CA ASP A 48 15.09 -7.06 5.97
C ASP A 48 14.83 -7.99 4.78
N GLN A 49 13.98 -7.56 3.83
CA GLN A 49 13.61 -8.39 2.68
C GLN A 49 14.82 -8.78 1.80
N GLU A 50 15.90 -7.99 1.83
CA GLU A 50 17.14 -8.33 1.13
C GLU A 50 17.80 -9.60 1.71
N LEU A 51 17.67 -9.85 3.01
CA LEU A 51 18.20 -11.07 3.65
C LEU A 51 17.45 -12.33 3.18
N TRP A 52 16.19 -12.19 2.71
CA TRP A 52 15.45 -13.32 2.16
C TRP A 52 16.17 -13.97 0.99
N LEU A 53 16.89 -13.17 0.17
CA LEU A 53 17.60 -13.65 -1.02
C LEU A 53 18.75 -14.61 -0.67
N SER A 54 19.38 -14.40 0.49
CA SER A 54 20.49 -15.25 0.97
C SER A 54 20.03 -16.38 1.87
N ALA A 55 18.95 -16.16 2.66
CA ALA A 55 18.46 -17.17 3.61
C ALA A 55 17.53 -18.20 2.96
N PHE A 56 16.83 -17.82 1.88
CA PHE A 56 15.86 -18.67 1.18
C PHE A 56 16.13 -18.66 -0.33
N GLU A 57 16.74 -19.72 -0.85
CA GLU A 57 17.18 -19.83 -2.25
C GLU A 57 16.10 -19.44 -3.26
N HIS A 58 14.85 -19.88 -3.04
CA HIS A 58 13.75 -19.59 -3.97
C HIS A 58 13.39 -18.11 -4.05
N CYS A 59 13.70 -17.30 -3.02
CA CYS A 59 13.39 -15.87 -3.03
C CYS A 59 14.24 -15.09 -4.04
N SER A 60 15.38 -15.65 -4.49
CA SER A 60 16.23 -15.08 -5.56
C SER A 60 15.81 -15.51 -6.97
N GLY A 61 14.72 -16.28 -7.12
CA GLY A 61 14.24 -16.79 -8.40
C GLY A 61 13.71 -15.70 -9.33
N LYS A 62 13.49 -16.05 -10.60
CA LYS A 62 13.07 -15.11 -11.65
C LYS A 62 11.55 -15.04 -11.87
N SER A 63 10.77 -15.80 -11.11
CA SER A 63 9.31 -15.79 -11.18
C SER A 63 8.69 -15.36 -9.84
N GLN A 64 9.22 -14.29 -9.27
CA GLN A 64 8.83 -13.82 -7.95
C GLN A 64 7.55 -12.95 -7.99
N SER A 65 6.86 -12.90 -6.84
CA SER A 65 5.68 -12.08 -6.54
C SER A 65 5.94 -11.23 -5.29
N PRO A 66 5.19 -10.11 -5.12
CA PRO A 66 4.21 -9.53 -6.05
C PRO A 66 4.87 -8.90 -7.27
N ILE A 67 4.06 -8.30 -8.18
CA ILE A 67 4.54 -7.58 -9.37
C ILE A 67 3.82 -6.24 -9.53
N ASN A 68 4.42 -5.33 -10.30
CA ASN A 68 3.68 -4.22 -10.88
C ASN A 68 2.93 -4.68 -12.13
N ILE A 69 1.62 -4.46 -12.18
CA ILE A 69 0.78 -4.70 -13.35
C ILE A 69 0.75 -3.42 -14.18
N ASP A 70 1.54 -3.42 -15.25
CA ASP A 70 1.59 -2.32 -16.22
C ASP A 70 0.45 -2.51 -17.24
N THR A 71 -0.60 -1.68 -17.13
CA THR A 71 -1.83 -1.83 -17.93
C THR A 71 -1.60 -1.62 -19.43
N ASP A 72 -0.52 -0.97 -19.83
CA ASP A 72 -0.12 -0.83 -21.24
C ASP A 72 0.57 -2.10 -21.79
N LYS A 73 1.06 -3.00 -20.92
CA LYS A 73 1.82 -4.20 -21.29
C LYS A 73 1.06 -5.50 -21.05
N VAL A 74 -0.10 -5.47 -20.39
CA VAL A 74 -0.92 -6.68 -20.24
C VAL A 74 -1.47 -7.13 -21.58
N SER A 75 -1.65 -8.44 -21.75
CA SER A 75 -2.23 -9.03 -22.95
C SER A 75 -3.63 -9.53 -22.65
N TYR A 76 -4.64 -9.01 -23.37
CA TYR A 76 -5.98 -9.57 -23.32
C TYR A 76 -5.97 -11.01 -23.84
N ASP A 77 -6.56 -11.94 -23.05
CA ASP A 77 -6.73 -13.33 -23.45
C ASP A 77 -8.20 -13.74 -23.28
N PRO A 78 -8.97 -13.83 -24.41
CA PRO A 78 -10.38 -14.22 -24.38
C PRO A 78 -10.60 -15.68 -23.93
N LYS A 79 -9.54 -16.47 -23.83
CA LYS A 79 -9.59 -17.87 -23.40
C LYS A 79 -9.49 -18.03 -21.87
N LEU A 80 -9.19 -16.96 -21.13
CA LEU A 80 -9.18 -17.04 -19.68
C LEU A 80 -10.59 -17.41 -19.18
N PRO A 81 -10.74 -18.59 -18.54
CA PRO A 81 -12.06 -19.03 -18.11
C PRO A 81 -12.54 -18.18 -16.93
N PRO A 82 -13.85 -17.86 -16.88
CA PRO A 82 -14.42 -17.16 -15.75
C PRO A 82 -14.27 -18.01 -14.47
N LEU A 83 -14.03 -17.32 -13.35
CA LEU A 83 -13.92 -17.97 -12.04
C LEU A 83 -15.29 -18.43 -11.57
N LYS A 84 -15.35 -19.66 -11.01
CA LYS A 84 -16.50 -20.18 -10.27
C LYS A 84 -16.05 -20.63 -8.90
N LEU A 85 -16.52 -19.96 -7.87
CA LEU A 85 -16.26 -20.28 -6.46
C LEU A 85 -17.45 -21.09 -5.92
N GLU A 86 -17.18 -22.10 -5.10
CA GLU A 86 -18.18 -22.90 -4.37
C GLU A 86 -17.83 -22.96 -2.89
N GLY A 87 -18.87 -23.03 -2.04
CA GLY A 87 -18.73 -23.20 -0.60
C GLY A 87 -18.24 -21.95 0.13
N TYR A 88 -18.26 -20.78 -0.51
CA TYR A 88 -17.86 -19.49 0.09
C TYR A 88 -18.98 -18.85 0.92
N ASP A 89 -20.21 -19.29 0.76
CA ASP A 89 -21.43 -18.83 1.42
C ASP A 89 -21.61 -19.50 2.79
N LEU A 90 -20.54 -19.56 3.59
CA LEU A 90 -20.57 -20.12 4.93
C LEU A 90 -21.62 -19.45 5.81
N THR A 91 -22.14 -20.21 6.75
CA THR A 91 -23.13 -19.73 7.75
C THR A 91 -22.52 -19.69 9.15
N GLY A 92 -23.18 -19.04 10.08
CA GLY A 92 -22.72 -18.92 11.47
C GLY A 92 -22.52 -20.22 12.23
N SER A 93 -23.00 -21.38 11.67
CA SER A 93 -22.75 -22.71 12.24
C SER A 93 -21.33 -23.23 11.99
N THR A 94 -20.60 -22.64 11.06
CA THR A 94 -19.19 -22.97 10.78
C THR A 94 -18.30 -22.03 11.55
N ALA A 95 -17.53 -22.50 12.53
CA ALA A 95 -16.52 -21.68 13.20
C ALA A 95 -15.29 -21.53 12.28
N LEU A 96 -14.74 -20.32 12.25
CA LEU A 96 -13.53 -19.99 11.50
C LEU A 96 -12.48 -19.45 12.49
N THR A 97 -11.26 -19.99 12.41
CA THR A 97 -10.16 -19.57 13.28
C THR A 97 -9.45 -18.37 12.67
N LEU A 98 -9.46 -17.24 13.37
CA LEU A 98 -8.75 -16.01 13.04
C LEU A 98 -7.49 -15.91 13.90
N ILE A 99 -6.33 -15.61 13.28
CA ILE A 99 -5.02 -15.73 13.90
C ILE A 99 -4.20 -14.48 13.60
N ASN A 100 -3.55 -13.93 14.61
CA ASN A 100 -2.39 -13.05 14.47
C ASN A 100 -1.12 -13.91 14.54
N ASN A 101 -0.50 -14.21 13.42
CA ASN A 101 0.70 -15.06 13.37
C ASN A 101 2.02 -14.27 13.37
N GLY A 102 1.99 -13.00 13.80
CA GLY A 102 3.15 -12.11 13.84
C GLY A 102 3.56 -11.50 12.49
N HIS A 103 3.08 -12.05 11.39
CA HIS A 103 3.36 -11.57 10.04
C HIS A 103 2.13 -11.00 9.35
N THR A 104 0.93 -11.50 9.70
CA THR A 104 -0.33 -11.07 9.11
C THR A 104 -1.51 -11.46 9.98
N LEU A 105 -2.67 -10.92 9.65
CA LEU A 105 -3.97 -11.41 10.06
C LEU A 105 -4.39 -12.53 9.11
N GLN A 106 -4.57 -13.73 9.62
CA GLN A 106 -4.94 -14.91 8.84
C GLN A 106 -6.27 -15.51 9.32
N LEU A 107 -7.13 -15.89 8.38
CA LEU A 107 -8.34 -16.67 8.61
C LEU A 107 -8.20 -18.05 7.98
N SER A 108 -8.34 -19.10 8.78
CA SER A 108 -8.37 -20.49 8.31
C SER A 108 -9.67 -20.78 7.57
N LEU A 109 -9.59 -21.46 6.44
CA LEU A 109 -10.73 -21.72 5.58
C LEU A 109 -11.03 -23.23 5.47
N PRO A 110 -12.31 -23.64 5.49
CA PRO A 110 -12.68 -25.03 5.38
C PRO A 110 -12.49 -25.58 3.94
N SER A 111 -12.20 -26.85 3.82
CA SER A 111 -11.99 -27.54 2.55
C SER A 111 -13.25 -27.63 1.65
N SER A 112 -14.40 -27.25 2.16
CA SER A 112 -15.62 -27.09 1.36
C SER A 112 -15.53 -25.89 0.40
N MET A 113 -14.69 -24.89 0.70
CA MET A 113 -14.47 -23.73 -0.17
C MET A 113 -13.51 -24.10 -1.29
N ARG A 114 -13.91 -23.87 -2.54
CA ARG A 114 -13.17 -24.32 -3.73
C ARG A 114 -13.27 -23.33 -4.89
N ILE A 115 -12.22 -23.34 -5.72
CA ILE A 115 -12.31 -22.79 -7.10
C ILE A 115 -12.63 -23.97 -8.02
N MET A 116 -13.85 -24.01 -8.50
CA MET A 116 -14.34 -25.10 -9.37
C MET A 116 -14.06 -24.86 -10.85
N ARG A 117 -13.92 -23.59 -11.24
CA ARG A 117 -13.64 -23.17 -12.62
C ARG A 117 -12.75 -21.93 -12.61
N GLY A 118 -11.92 -21.79 -13.60
CA GLY A 118 -10.94 -20.70 -13.74
C GLY A 118 -9.52 -21.21 -13.93
N PHE A 119 -9.34 -22.52 -13.71
CA PHE A 119 -8.10 -23.28 -13.90
C PHE A 119 -8.43 -24.66 -14.48
N ASP A 120 -7.42 -25.39 -14.95
CA ASP A 120 -7.58 -26.75 -15.46
C ASP A 120 -7.89 -27.78 -14.35
N GLN A 121 -7.55 -27.43 -13.10
CA GLN A 121 -7.77 -28.26 -11.92
C GLN A 121 -8.65 -27.56 -10.91
N VAL A 122 -9.29 -28.33 -10.02
CA VAL A 122 -10.01 -27.80 -8.86
C VAL A 122 -9.00 -27.46 -7.77
N PHE A 123 -9.17 -26.31 -7.14
CA PHE A 123 -8.35 -25.86 -6.03
C PHE A 123 -9.20 -25.71 -4.76
N VAL A 124 -8.69 -26.18 -3.62
CA VAL A 124 -9.31 -26.09 -2.30
C VAL A 124 -8.73 -24.93 -1.53
N ALA A 125 -9.58 -24.10 -0.92
CA ALA A 125 -9.14 -23.03 -0.05
C ALA A 125 -8.44 -23.57 1.21
N ALA A 126 -7.40 -22.88 1.65
CA ALA A 126 -6.69 -23.20 2.88
C ALA A 126 -6.78 -22.09 3.90
N GLN A 127 -6.54 -20.86 3.47
CA GLN A 127 -6.57 -19.66 4.34
C GLN A 127 -6.73 -18.40 3.48
N LEU A 128 -7.13 -17.31 4.13
CA LEU A 128 -6.95 -15.95 3.61
C LEU A 128 -6.15 -15.11 4.59
N HIS A 129 -5.47 -14.10 4.08
CA HIS A 129 -4.69 -13.18 4.88
C HIS A 129 -4.60 -11.81 4.23
N PHE A 130 -4.07 -10.84 4.99
CA PHE A 130 -4.05 -9.44 4.58
C PHE A 130 -2.65 -8.86 4.60
N HIS A 131 -2.42 -7.92 3.69
CA HIS A 131 -1.25 -7.06 3.65
C HIS A 131 -1.71 -5.60 3.75
N TRP A 132 -1.04 -4.82 4.60
CA TRP A 132 -1.40 -3.41 4.81
C TRP A 132 -0.18 -2.58 5.17
N GLY A 133 -0.34 -1.26 5.05
CA GLY A 133 0.71 -0.30 5.34
C GLY A 133 0.52 0.42 6.66
N THR A 134 0.51 1.74 6.57
CA THR A 134 0.16 2.67 7.65
C THR A 134 -0.79 3.72 7.09
N LYS A 135 -1.26 4.62 7.93
CA LYS A 135 -2.09 5.75 7.52
C LYS A 135 -1.46 6.58 6.39
N GLU A 136 -0.12 6.68 6.38
CA GLU A 136 0.67 7.49 5.44
C GLU A 136 1.21 6.69 4.25
N VAL A 137 1.38 5.37 4.43
CA VAL A 137 2.02 4.50 3.44
C VAL A 137 1.05 3.39 3.05
N PRO A 138 0.55 3.35 1.81
CA PRO A 138 -0.30 2.27 1.34
C PRO A 138 0.47 0.94 1.31
N GLY A 139 -0.23 -0.17 1.55
CA GLY A 139 0.40 -1.46 1.83
C GLY A 139 -0.07 -2.63 0.99
N SER A 140 -0.63 -2.42 -0.21
CA SER A 140 -0.84 -3.53 -1.14
C SER A 140 0.49 -4.09 -1.62
N GLU A 141 0.56 -5.39 -1.86
CA GLU A 141 1.73 -6.06 -2.41
C GLU A 141 1.83 -5.84 -3.93
N HIS A 142 0.77 -6.15 -4.67
CA HIS A 142 0.69 -5.80 -6.08
C HIS A 142 0.45 -4.30 -6.27
N THR A 143 0.90 -3.80 -7.43
CA THR A 143 0.60 -2.43 -7.87
C THR A 143 -0.02 -2.46 -9.25
N ILE A 144 -0.85 -1.46 -9.56
CA ILE A 144 -1.32 -1.20 -10.92
C ILE A 144 -0.72 0.13 -11.36
N ASP A 145 0.01 0.13 -12.47
CA ASP A 145 0.71 1.30 -13.02
C ASP A 145 1.58 2.01 -11.96
N ASN A 146 2.26 1.23 -11.12
CA ASN A 146 3.09 1.64 -9.99
C ASN A 146 2.33 2.33 -8.84
N VAL A 147 1.00 2.17 -8.76
CA VAL A 147 0.18 2.70 -7.67
C VAL A 147 -0.15 1.60 -6.68
N HIS A 148 0.21 1.79 -5.42
CA HIS A 148 -0.23 0.93 -4.30
C HIS A 148 -1.63 1.30 -3.83
N PHE A 149 -2.35 0.30 -3.34
CA PHE A 149 -3.61 0.46 -2.62
C PHE A 149 -3.36 0.40 -1.10
N PRO A 150 -4.31 0.90 -0.28
CA PRO A 150 -4.16 0.89 1.18
C PRO A 150 -3.87 -0.49 1.77
N ALA A 151 -4.52 -1.54 1.26
CA ALA A 151 -4.31 -2.92 1.67
C ALA A 151 -4.64 -3.89 0.54
N GLU A 152 -4.33 -5.18 0.74
CA GLU A 152 -4.61 -6.27 -0.19
C GLU A 152 -5.01 -7.53 0.59
N ILE A 153 -6.01 -8.26 0.08
CA ILE A 153 -6.42 -9.58 0.59
C ILE A 153 -5.92 -10.67 -0.35
N HIS A 154 -5.39 -11.75 0.20
CA HIS A 154 -5.01 -12.95 -0.51
C HIS A 154 -5.83 -14.15 -0.02
N VAL A 155 -6.48 -14.86 -0.93
CA VAL A 155 -7.15 -16.13 -0.63
C VAL A 155 -6.35 -17.27 -1.27
N VAL A 156 -5.69 -18.05 -0.43
CA VAL A 156 -4.77 -19.12 -0.85
C VAL A 156 -5.50 -20.44 -1.01
N HIS A 157 -5.29 -21.08 -2.16
CA HIS A 157 -5.86 -22.37 -2.50
C HIS A 157 -4.76 -23.32 -2.96
N TYR A 158 -4.96 -24.60 -2.72
CA TYR A 158 -4.06 -25.64 -3.21
C TYR A 158 -4.77 -26.64 -4.14
N ASN A 159 -4.02 -27.14 -5.09
CA ASN A 159 -4.50 -28.07 -6.11
C ASN A 159 -4.90 -29.43 -5.47
N THR A 160 -6.12 -29.89 -5.74
CA THR A 160 -6.66 -31.17 -5.22
C THR A 160 -5.89 -32.39 -5.64
N LYS A 161 -4.97 -32.26 -6.59
CA LYS A 161 -4.02 -33.34 -6.98
C LYS A 161 -3.08 -33.71 -5.85
N TYR A 162 -2.85 -32.82 -4.88
CA TYR A 162 -1.95 -32.96 -3.75
C TYR A 162 -2.74 -33.15 -2.45
N ALA A 163 -2.17 -33.88 -1.49
CA ALA A 163 -2.85 -34.23 -0.26
C ALA A 163 -3.14 -33.02 0.67
N ASN A 164 -2.28 -31.99 0.62
CA ASN A 164 -2.40 -30.83 1.49
C ASN A 164 -1.64 -29.64 0.92
N LEU A 165 -1.81 -28.47 1.57
CA LEU A 165 -1.17 -27.21 1.21
C LEU A 165 0.37 -27.32 1.22
N ALA A 166 0.96 -27.99 2.22
CA ALA A 166 2.42 -28.07 2.38
C ALA A 166 3.08 -28.86 1.25
N GLU A 167 2.43 -29.92 0.77
CA GLU A 167 2.88 -30.68 -0.41
C GLU A 167 2.70 -29.85 -1.68
N ALA A 168 1.51 -29.29 -1.88
CA ALA A 168 1.16 -28.48 -3.05
C ALA A 168 2.08 -27.26 -3.21
N ALA A 169 2.44 -26.60 -2.11
CA ALA A 169 3.28 -25.41 -2.12
C ALA A 169 4.65 -25.62 -2.80
N ARG A 170 5.13 -26.86 -2.89
CA ARG A 170 6.40 -27.22 -3.52
C ARG A 170 6.25 -27.69 -4.98
N LYS A 171 5.04 -27.67 -5.54
CA LYS A 171 4.74 -28.16 -6.89
C LYS A 171 4.40 -27.01 -7.82
N ALA A 172 4.92 -27.05 -9.04
CA ALA A 172 4.79 -25.96 -10.02
C ALA A 172 3.33 -25.57 -10.34
N ASP A 173 2.39 -26.54 -10.24
CA ASP A 173 0.94 -26.36 -10.43
C ASP A 173 0.17 -26.39 -9.09
N GLY A 174 0.86 -26.18 -7.98
CA GLY A 174 0.34 -26.51 -6.67
C GLY A 174 -0.62 -25.47 -6.08
N LEU A 175 -0.42 -24.21 -6.37
CA LEU A 175 -1.14 -23.13 -5.70
C LEU A 175 -1.89 -22.22 -6.68
N ALA A 176 -3.06 -21.76 -6.25
CA ALA A 176 -3.80 -20.66 -6.87
C ALA A 176 -4.14 -19.64 -5.79
N VAL A 177 -3.80 -18.37 -6.02
CA VAL A 177 -4.10 -17.27 -5.08
C VAL A 177 -4.97 -16.25 -5.77
N LEU A 178 -6.05 -15.85 -5.08
CA LEU A 178 -6.90 -14.74 -5.46
C LEU A 178 -6.45 -13.51 -4.68
N GLY A 179 -6.00 -12.46 -5.38
CA GLY A 179 -5.60 -11.18 -4.82
C GLY A 179 -6.64 -10.11 -5.08
N GLY A 180 -7.03 -9.37 -4.05
CA GLY A 180 -8.00 -8.29 -4.15
C GLY A 180 -7.47 -7.02 -3.48
N PHE A 181 -7.47 -5.90 -4.20
CA PHE A 181 -7.12 -4.60 -3.64
C PHE A 181 -8.20 -4.07 -2.71
N ILE A 182 -7.80 -3.50 -1.60
CA ILE A 182 -8.68 -2.86 -0.62
C ILE A 182 -8.45 -1.36 -0.68
N GLY A 183 -9.51 -0.62 -1.03
CA GLY A 183 -9.52 0.84 -1.07
C GLY A 183 -10.40 1.44 0.02
N ILE A 184 -10.26 2.76 0.25
CA ILE A 184 -11.05 3.49 1.22
C ILE A 184 -12.40 3.87 0.60
N GLY A 185 -13.49 3.51 1.28
CA GLY A 185 -14.86 3.90 0.99
C GLY A 185 -15.40 4.88 2.03
N LEU A 186 -16.62 5.36 1.78
CA LEU A 186 -17.30 6.33 2.66
C LEU A 186 -17.99 5.67 3.86
N HIS A 187 -18.37 4.39 3.73
CA HIS A 187 -19.13 3.64 4.72
C HIS A 187 -18.40 2.39 5.15
N ASP A 188 -18.72 1.91 6.34
CA ASP A 188 -18.27 0.61 6.83
C ASP A 188 -18.78 -0.50 5.89
N ASN A 189 -17.94 -1.51 5.70
CA ASN A 189 -18.30 -2.73 4.98
C ASN A 189 -18.68 -3.81 6.00
N ASP A 190 -19.95 -4.14 6.08
CA ASP A 190 -20.49 -5.09 7.06
C ASP A 190 -19.86 -6.49 6.95
N ASN A 191 -19.36 -6.88 5.77
CA ASN A 191 -18.69 -8.17 5.59
C ASN A 191 -17.31 -8.17 6.23
N TYR A 192 -16.58 -7.05 6.15
CA TYR A 192 -15.30 -6.88 6.81
C TYR A 192 -15.41 -6.67 8.32
N GLU A 193 -16.54 -6.13 8.79
CA GLU A 193 -16.80 -5.94 10.22
C GLU A 193 -16.79 -7.26 11.00
N LYS A 194 -17.12 -8.38 10.36
CA LYS A 194 -17.03 -9.72 10.96
C LYS A 194 -15.62 -10.08 11.44
N ILE A 195 -14.62 -9.59 10.72
CA ILE A 195 -13.19 -9.78 11.04
C ILE A 195 -12.72 -8.64 11.96
N MET A 196 -13.04 -7.38 11.60
CA MET A 196 -12.52 -6.20 12.31
C MET A 196 -12.96 -6.14 13.78
N SER A 197 -14.16 -6.61 14.10
CA SER A 197 -14.67 -6.64 15.48
C SER A 197 -13.93 -7.63 16.40
N ALA A 198 -13.22 -8.61 15.83
CA ALA A 198 -12.49 -9.63 16.58
C ALA A 198 -10.98 -9.31 16.76
N LEU A 199 -10.49 -8.21 16.18
CA LEU A 199 -9.04 -7.90 16.19
C LEU A 199 -8.49 -7.67 17.61
N SER A 200 -9.29 -7.11 18.51
CA SER A 200 -8.89 -6.89 19.91
C SER A 200 -8.57 -8.19 20.64
N ASP A 201 -9.25 -9.29 20.28
CA ASP A 201 -9.09 -10.59 20.94
C ASP A 201 -7.78 -11.26 20.55
N ILE A 202 -7.20 -10.85 19.43
CA ILE A 202 -5.95 -11.41 18.86
C ILE A 202 -4.88 -10.33 18.66
N SER A 203 -4.88 -9.29 19.50
CA SER A 203 -3.95 -8.17 19.36
C SER A 203 -2.47 -8.56 19.55
N ILE A 204 -2.18 -9.68 20.21
CA ILE A 204 -0.82 -10.16 20.49
C ILE A 204 -0.48 -11.26 19.48
N GLU A 205 0.79 -11.33 19.08
CA GLU A 205 1.32 -12.39 18.20
C GLU A 205 1.04 -13.79 18.81
N GLU A 206 0.85 -14.76 17.92
CA GLU A 206 0.50 -16.15 18.21
C GLU A 206 -0.83 -16.30 18.99
N SER A 207 -1.71 -15.30 18.94
CA SER A 207 -3.07 -15.41 19.48
C SER A 207 -4.07 -15.73 18.37
N ASP A 208 -5.08 -16.50 18.75
CA ASP A 208 -6.19 -16.88 17.88
C ASP A 208 -7.54 -16.75 18.57
N THR A 209 -8.58 -16.64 17.76
CA THR A 209 -9.98 -16.65 18.23
C THR A 209 -10.88 -17.29 17.18
N GLU A 210 -12.01 -17.81 17.61
CA GLU A 210 -13.03 -18.32 16.70
C GLU A 210 -14.08 -17.26 16.42
N ILE A 211 -14.37 -17.06 15.14
CA ILE A 211 -15.47 -16.22 14.70
C ILE A 211 -16.54 -17.04 14.00
N PRO A 212 -17.82 -16.66 14.11
CA PRO A 212 -18.89 -17.33 13.35
C PRO A 212 -18.64 -17.23 11.85
N GLY A 213 -18.88 -18.29 11.12
CA GLY A 213 -18.80 -18.31 9.68
C GLY A 213 -19.74 -17.29 9.04
N PHE A 214 -19.34 -16.79 7.90
CA PHE A 214 -20.08 -15.81 7.11
C PHE A 214 -19.79 -16.02 5.62
N ASN A 215 -20.49 -15.30 4.76
CA ASN A 215 -20.23 -15.40 3.33
C ASN A 215 -18.89 -14.75 2.96
N VAL A 216 -17.83 -15.56 2.91
CA VAL A 216 -16.44 -15.16 2.59
C VAL A 216 -16.33 -14.60 1.15
N ARG A 217 -17.26 -14.98 0.25
CA ARG A 217 -17.32 -14.42 -1.10
C ARG A 217 -17.42 -12.89 -1.10
N HIS A 218 -18.06 -12.31 -0.11
CA HIS A 218 -18.22 -10.87 0.01
C HIS A 218 -16.96 -10.12 0.48
N LEU A 219 -15.88 -10.82 0.84
CA LEU A 219 -14.57 -10.21 1.05
C LEU A 219 -13.81 -9.97 -0.27
N LEU A 220 -14.29 -10.52 -1.38
CA LEU A 220 -13.76 -10.31 -2.73
C LEU A 220 -14.62 -9.28 -3.49
N PRO A 221 -14.13 -8.72 -4.61
CA PRO A 221 -14.93 -7.80 -5.44
C PRO A 221 -16.25 -8.40 -5.87
N ASP A 222 -17.26 -7.57 -6.08
CA ASP A 222 -18.61 -8.00 -6.52
C ASP A 222 -18.55 -8.76 -7.84
N SER A 223 -17.80 -8.26 -8.82
CA SER A 223 -17.52 -8.97 -10.07
C SER A 223 -16.15 -9.64 -10.01
N LEU A 224 -16.12 -10.94 -10.35
CA LEU A 224 -14.89 -11.71 -10.53
C LEU A 224 -14.44 -11.80 -12.01
N ASP A 225 -15.12 -11.07 -12.92
CA ASP A 225 -14.88 -11.21 -14.35
C ASP A 225 -13.68 -10.45 -14.85
N ARG A 226 -13.24 -9.43 -14.10
CA ARG A 226 -12.14 -8.53 -14.48
C ARG A 226 -10.91 -8.80 -13.61
N PHE A 227 -9.98 -9.57 -14.14
CA PHE A 227 -8.77 -9.94 -13.42
C PHE A 227 -7.55 -10.03 -14.32
N TYR A 228 -6.40 -9.95 -13.70
CA TYR A 228 -5.09 -10.24 -14.26
C TYR A 228 -4.65 -11.64 -13.82
N ARG A 229 -3.97 -12.36 -14.73
CA ARG A 229 -3.46 -13.70 -14.48
C ARG A 229 -1.97 -13.76 -14.81
N TYR A 230 -1.16 -14.30 -13.89
CA TYR A 230 0.26 -14.56 -14.13
C TYR A 230 0.78 -15.67 -13.23
N ASN A 231 1.90 -16.31 -13.63
CA ASN A 231 2.59 -17.28 -12.79
C ASN A 231 3.67 -16.58 -11.97
N GLY A 232 3.67 -16.84 -10.66
CA GLY A 232 4.55 -16.21 -9.70
C GLY A 232 4.89 -17.09 -8.51
N SER A 233 5.11 -16.47 -7.37
CA SER A 233 5.57 -17.12 -6.15
C SER A 233 4.67 -16.81 -4.96
N LEU A 234 4.94 -17.49 -3.85
CA LEU A 234 4.59 -16.96 -2.53
C LEU A 234 5.30 -15.62 -2.33
N THR A 235 4.65 -14.69 -1.68
CA THR A 235 5.19 -13.34 -1.39
C THR A 235 6.00 -13.30 -0.10
N THR A 236 6.01 -14.39 0.65
CA THR A 236 6.79 -14.57 1.88
C THR A 236 7.74 -15.76 1.76
N PRO A 237 8.83 -15.82 2.50
CA PRO A 237 9.67 -17.00 2.58
C PRO A 237 8.85 -18.28 2.84
N PRO A 238 9.18 -19.36 2.13
CA PRO A 238 10.36 -19.58 1.28
C PRO A 238 10.22 -19.17 -0.18
N CYS A 239 9.25 -18.34 -0.58
CA CYS A 239 9.05 -17.74 -1.90
C CYS A 239 8.94 -18.75 -3.05
N PHE A 240 8.33 -19.92 -2.82
CA PHE A 240 8.18 -20.97 -3.84
C PHE A 240 7.45 -20.45 -5.08
N GLN A 241 8.04 -20.67 -6.25
CA GLN A 241 7.54 -20.18 -7.55
C GLN A 241 6.49 -21.14 -8.13
N THR A 242 5.42 -21.32 -7.39
CA THR A 242 4.40 -22.37 -7.60
C THR A 242 2.98 -21.82 -7.64
N VAL A 243 2.83 -20.49 -7.70
CA VAL A 243 1.54 -19.82 -7.58
C VAL A 243 1.04 -19.34 -8.95
N SER A 244 -0.19 -19.74 -9.30
CA SER A 244 -0.96 -19.10 -10.35
C SER A 244 -1.80 -17.98 -9.73
N TRP A 245 -1.40 -16.74 -9.97
CA TRP A 245 -2.03 -15.55 -9.43
C TRP A 245 -3.23 -15.11 -10.26
N THR A 246 -4.29 -14.78 -9.57
CA THR A 246 -5.45 -14.04 -10.10
C THR A 246 -5.61 -12.77 -9.29
N VAL A 247 -5.30 -11.61 -9.87
CA VAL A 247 -5.41 -10.32 -9.20
C VAL A 247 -6.59 -9.56 -9.81
N PHE A 248 -7.58 -9.23 -8.99
CA PHE A 248 -8.77 -8.53 -9.45
C PHE A 248 -8.47 -7.08 -9.76
N ASN A 249 -9.08 -6.57 -10.85
CA ASN A 249 -8.94 -5.17 -11.22
C ASN A 249 -9.78 -4.25 -10.33
N ASP A 250 -10.94 -4.73 -9.92
CA ASP A 250 -11.88 -3.93 -9.14
C ASP A 250 -11.53 -4.04 -7.64
N SER A 251 -11.49 -2.89 -6.96
CA SER A 251 -11.13 -2.86 -5.54
C SER A 251 -12.33 -3.01 -4.62
N ILE A 252 -12.13 -3.73 -3.54
CA ILE A 252 -13.03 -3.79 -2.40
C ILE A 252 -12.96 -2.45 -1.64
N ARG A 253 -14.07 -1.98 -1.07
CA ARG A 253 -14.12 -0.76 -0.29
C ARG A 253 -14.41 -1.06 1.18
N VAL A 254 -13.57 -0.50 2.05
CA VAL A 254 -13.77 -0.49 3.51
C VAL A 254 -13.69 0.95 4.01
N SER A 255 -14.28 1.26 5.15
CA SER A 255 -14.17 2.61 5.71
C SER A 255 -12.76 2.89 6.24
N ARG A 256 -12.43 4.17 6.41
CA ARG A 256 -11.17 4.56 7.06
C ARG A 256 -11.06 4.00 8.49
N ARG A 257 -12.19 3.90 9.22
CA ARG A 257 -12.25 3.29 10.56
C ARG A 257 -11.82 1.82 10.55
N GLN A 258 -12.36 1.05 9.59
CA GLN A 258 -12.05 -0.38 9.47
C GLN A 258 -10.58 -0.61 9.07
N LEU A 259 -10.07 0.20 8.14
CA LEU A 259 -8.67 0.13 7.76
C LEU A 259 -7.75 0.52 8.94
N ALA A 260 -8.11 1.56 9.71
CA ALA A 260 -7.37 1.95 10.90
C ALA A 260 -7.36 0.85 11.98
N ALA A 261 -8.46 0.10 12.13
CA ALA A 261 -8.49 -1.03 13.05
C ALA A 261 -7.44 -2.09 12.66
N LEU A 262 -7.25 -2.35 11.36
CA LEU A 262 -6.22 -3.26 10.86
C LEU A 262 -4.81 -2.69 11.08
N GLU A 263 -4.61 -1.38 10.84
CA GLU A 263 -3.32 -0.70 10.95
C GLU A 263 -2.82 -0.56 12.41
N ASP A 264 -3.73 -0.45 13.40
CA ASP A 264 -3.40 0.03 14.74
C ASP A 264 -3.62 -1.01 15.85
N THR A 265 -4.16 -2.22 15.55
CA THR A 265 -4.55 -3.17 16.61
C THR A 265 -3.54 -4.30 16.81
N LEU A 266 -3.10 -4.92 15.72
CA LEU A 266 -2.27 -6.12 15.81
C LEU A 266 -0.81 -5.80 16.10
N LYS A 267 -0.17 -6.66 16.88
CA LYS A 267 1.22 -6.50 17.34
C LYS A 267 2.03 -7.76 17.05
N THR A 268 3.33 -7.55 16.89
CA THR A 268 4.36 -8.59 16.81
C THR A 268 4.87 -8.99 18.20
N GLU A 269 5.70 -10.02 18.28
CA GLU A 269 6.34 -10.54 19.50
C GLU A 269 6.92 -9.45 20.41
N HIS A 270 7.50 -8.41 19.85
CA HIS A 270 8.10 -7.32 20.61
C HIS A 270 7.10 -6.20 20.97
N ASN A 271 5.81 -6.49 20.97
CA ASN A 271 4.72 -5.52 21.25
C ASN A 271 4.74 -4.28 20.32
N LYS A 272 5.36 -4.41 19.13
CA LYS A 272 5.34 -3.39 18.08
C LYS A 272 4.12 -3.59 17.20
N LEU A 273 3.55 -2.52 16.69
CA LEU A 273 2.45 -2.61 15.72
C LEU A 273 2.88 -3.42 14.50
N LEU A 274 2.06 -4.40 14.15
CA LEU A 274 2.19 -5.15 12.90
C LEU A 274 1.68 -4.26 11.76
N SER A 275 2.60 -3.70 11.01
CA SER A 275 2.30 -2.82 9.88
C SER A 275 3.39 -2.94 8.81
N LYS A 276 3.11 -2.47 7.59
CA LYS A 276 4.03 -2.58 6.45
C LYS A 276 4.42 -4.04 6.18
N ASN A 277 3.47 -4.94 6.34
CA ASN A 277 3.65 -6.38 6.15
C ASN A 277 3.47 -6.78 4.67
N PHE A 278 4.14 -6.10 3.76
CA PHE A 278 4.09 -6.34 2.33
C PHE A 278 5.49 -6.41 1.73
N ARG A 279 5.65 -7.25 0.72
CA ARG A 279 6.87 -7.34 -0.10
C ARG A 279 6.83 -6.31 -1.22
N ALA A 280 7.97 -5.72 -1.55
CA ALA A 280 8.09 -4.84 -2.70
C ALA A 280 7.81 -5.58 -4.04
N PRO A 281 7.26 -4.90 -5.06
CA PRO A 281 7.06 -5.50 -6.38
C PRO A 281 8.35 -6.01 -7.00
N GLN A 282 8.29 -7.22 -7.57
CA GLN A 282 9.41 -7.94 -8.16
C GLN A 282 9.43 -7.80 -9.68
N LEU A 283 10.61 -7.97 -10.28
CA LEU A 283 10.79 -7.89 -11.73
C LEU A 283 10.03 -9.00 -12.46
N LEU A 284 9.44 -8.68 -13.58
CA LEU A 284 8.72 -9.66 -14.43
C LEU A 284 9.64 -10.69 -15.09
N HIS A 285 10.90 -10.33 -15.38
CA HIS A 285 11.85 -11.20 -16.09
C HIS A 285 11.27 -11.83 -17.37
N GLY A 286 10.50 -11.05 -18.15
CA GLY A 286 9.87 -11.50 -19.38
C GLY A 286 8.59 -12.32 -19.24
N ARG A 287 8.07 -12.51 -18.02
CA ARG A 287 6.74 -13.11 -17.83
C ARG A 287 5.66 -12.23 -18.44
N LYS A 288 4.64 -12.88 -19.00
CA LYS A 288 3.44 -12.18 -19.49
C LYS A 288 2.40 -12.09 -18.39
N VAL A 289 1.75 -10.94 -18.31
CA VAL A 289 0.54 -10.74 -17.52
C VAL A 289 -0.64 -10.75 -18.48
N LEU A 290 -1.58 -11.66 -18.27
CA LEU A 290 -2.80 -11.79 -19.06
C LEU A 290 -3.92 -11.00 -18.37
N ALA A 291 -4.87 -10.50 -19.15
CA ALA A 291 -6.09 -9.87 -18.64
C ALA A 291 -7.32 -10.57 -19.22
N SER A 292 -8.34 -10.80 -18.39
CA SER A 292 -9.65 -11.33 -18.80
C SER A 292 -10.53 -10.30 -19.50
N PHE A 293 -10.09 -9.04 -19.58
CA PHE A 293 -10.81 -7.90 -20.12
C PHE A 293 -9.89 -6.99 -20.94
N HIS A 294 -10.46 -6.17 -21.82
CA HIS A 294 -9.72 -5.15 -22.53
C HIS A 294 -9.37 -3.98 -21.61
N THR A 295 -8.08 -3.69 -21.46
CA THR A 295 -7.63 -2.44 -20.84
C THR A 295 -7.83 -1.32 -21.86
N GLY A 296 -8.50 -0.22 -21.48
CA GLY A 296 -8.97 0.82 -22.44
C GLY A 296 -7.88 1.50 -23.28
N ARG A 297 -6.58 1.23 -23.02
CA ARG A 297 -5.45 1.73 -23.80
C ARG A 297 -5.05 0.84 -24.97
N THR A 298 -5.40 -0.44 -24.98
CA THR A 298 -5.12 -1.36 -26.09
C THR A 298 -6.01 -1.13 -27.31
N LEU A 299 -7.13 -0.43 -27.17
CA LEU A 299 -8.01 -0.07 -28.30
C LEU A 299 -7.40 0.98 -29.26
N GLY A 300 -6.30 1.68 -28.87
CA GLY A 300 -5.62 2.66 -29.70
C GLY A 300 -4.63 2.11 -30.71
N LYS A 301 -4.33 0.78 -30.71
CA LYS A 301 -3.36 0.14 -31.64
C LYS A 301 -3.97 -0.85 -32.63
N ALA A 302 -5.28 -0.89 -32.80
CA ALA A 302 -5.91 -1.67 -33.87
C ALA A 302 -5.84 -0.90 -35.17
N LYS A 303 -4.87 -1.30 -36.01
CA LYS A 303 -4.82 -1.28 -37.45
C LYS A 303 -5.63 -0.18 -38.18
N ALA A 304 -4.94 0.81 -38.70
CA ALA A 304 -5.46 1.69 -39.74
C ALA A 304 -6.04 0.85 -40.89
N LEU A 305 -7.36 0.84 -41.04
CA LEU A 305 -8.05 0.48 -42.27
C LEU A 305 -8.08 1.71 -43.17
N PRO A 306 -8.06 1.57 -44.50
CA PRO A 306 -7.98 2.70 -45.41
C PRO A 306 -9.18 3.64 -45.25
N ALA A 307 -8.90 4.93 -45.34
CA ALA A 307 -9.84 6.01 -45.18
C ALA A 307 -11.01 5.89 -46.17
N GLU A 308 -12.23 5.80 -45.65
CA GLU A 308 -13.39 6.39 -46.29
C GLU A 308 -13.71 7.69 -45.57
N THR A 309 -13.75 8.74 -46.36
CA THR A 309 -14.02 10.11 -45.93
C THR A 309 -15.48 10.27 -45.55
N GLU A 310 -15.75 10.49 -44.23
CA GLU A 310 -16.95 11.18 -43.84
C GLU A 310 -16.67 12.10 -42.62
N ASP A 311 -17.22 13.30 -42.74
CA ASP A 311 -17.16 14.46 -41.89
C ASP A 311 -17.32 14.17 -40.40
N SER A 312 -16.32 14.54 -39.55
CA SER A 312 -16.46 14.63 -38.09
C SER A 312 -15.85 15.90 -37.53
N ASN A 313 -16.57 17.00 -37.72
CA ASN A 313 -16.22 18.34 -37.24
C ASN A 313 -16.97 18.73 -35.94
N THR A 314 -17.11 17.85 -34.94
CA THR A 314 -17.87 18.22 -33.73
C THR A 314 -17.25 17.85 -32.37
N MET A 315 -16.09 17.17 -32.29
CA MET A 315 -15.57 16.71 -30.98
C MET A 315 -14.25 17.36 -30.51
N GLU A 316 -13.54 18.06 -31.39
CA GLU A 316 -12.30 18.80 -31.04
C GLU A 316 -12.55 20.16 -30.37
N SER A 317 -13.76 20.71 -30.51
CA SER A 317 -14.12 22.06 -30.00
C SER A 317 -14.24 22.14 -28.47
N SER A 318 -14.63 21.07 -27.79
CA SER A 318 -14.89 21.13 -26.33
C SER A 318 -13.62 21.24 -25.48
N GLY A 319 -12.52 20.60 -25.90
CA GLY A 319 -11.24 20.68 -25.17
C GLY A 319 -10.59 22.07 -25.24
N HIS A 320 -10.66 22.71 -26.41
CA HIS A 320 -10.13 24.07 -26.58
C HIS A 320 -10.94 25.12 -25.86
N ILE A 321 -12.26 24.98 -25.81
CA ILE A 321 -13.14 25.91 -25.05
C ILE A 321 -12.83 25.81 -23.54
N LEU A 322 -12.66 24.61 -23.01
CA LEU A 322 -12.33 24.41 -21.59
C LEU A 322 -10.98 25.04 -21.24
N THR A 323 -9.98 24.84 -22.08
CA THR A 323 -8.62 25.43 -21.90
C THR A 323 -8.65 26.97 -21.92
N ILE A 324 -9.44 27.55 -22.84
CA ILE A 324 -9.59 29.02 -22.92
C ILE A 324 -10.32 29.55 -21.68
N VAL A 325 -11.36 28.88 -21.20
CA VAL A 325 -12.12 29.30 -20.00
C VAL A 325 -11.23 29.23 -18.76
N PHE A 326 -10.50 28.15 -18.54
CA PHE A 326 -9.58 28.05 -17.40
C PHE A 326 -8.41 29.04 -17.50
N GLY A 327 -7.87 29.27 -18.68
CA GLY A 327 -6.85 30.29 -18.91
C GLY A 327 -7.33 31.69 -18.61
N ALA A 328 -8.56 32.05 -19.01
CA ALA A 328 -9.17 33.34 -18.73
C ALA A 328 -9.44 33.53 -17.21
N LEU A 329 -9.99 32.52 -16.54
CA LEU A 329 -10.22 32.56 -15.08
C LEU A 329 -8.91 32.71 -14.30
N PHE A 330 -7.85 32.04 -14.72
CA PHE A 330 -6.52 32.17 -14.11
C PHE A 330 -5.94 33.56 -14.29
N ALA A 331 -6.06 34.16 -15.49
CA ALA A 331 -5.62 35.51 -15.77
C ALA A 331 -6.37 36.57 -14.91
N VAL A 332 -7.69 36.43 -14.75
CA VAL A 332 -8.51 37.26 -13.89
C VAL A 332 -8.08 37.14 -12.42
N THR A 333 -7.81 35.93 -11.94
CA THR A 333 -7.36 35.72 -10.55
C THR A 333 -6.01 36.39 -10.28
N LEU A 334 -5.07 36.27 -11.23
CA LEU A 334 -3.77 36.94 -11.14
C LEU A 334 -3.91 38.47 -11.13
N LEU A 335 -4.84 39.02 -11.91
CA LEU A 335 -5.10 40.47 -11.98
C LEU A 335 -5.68 40.97 -10.65
N VAL A 336 -6.66 40.28 -10.09
CA VAL A 336 -7.25 40.60 -8.78
C VAL A 336 -6.19 40.52 -7.67
N PHE A 337 -5.37 39.49 -7.68
CA PHE A 337 -4.28 39.33 -6.71
C PHE A 337 -3.23 40.45 -6.84
N SER A 338 -2.89 40.86 -8.04
CA SER A 338 -1.96 41.95 -8.31
C SER A 338 -2.51 43.29 -7.83
N VAL A 339 -3.80 43.58 -8.07
CA VAL A 339 -4.47 44.77 -7.57
C VAL A 339 -4.55 44.77 -6.03
N TYR A 340 -4.85 43.60 -5.43
CA TYR A 340 -4.88 43.44 -3.98
C TYR A 340 -3.50 43.70 -3.36
N THR A 341 -2.43 43.13 -3.88
CA THR A 341 -1.06 43.32 -3.38
C THR A 341 -0.60 44.76 -3.56
N TYR A 342 -0.94 45.43 -4.70
CA TYR A 342 -0.66 46.82 -4.93
C TYR A 342 -1.37 47.73 -3.91
N ARG A 343 -2.68 47.50 -3.64
CA ARG A 343 -3.45 48.23 -2.62
C ARG A 343 -2.88 48.04 -1.21
N GLN A 344 -2.47 46.82 -0.86
CA GLN A 344 -1.82 46.54 0.42
C GLN A 344 -0.49 47.31 0.55
N ARG A 345 0.35 47.27 -0.46
CA ARG A 345 1.64 48.00 -0.46
C ARG A 345 1.40 49.51 -0.31
N LYS A 346 0.38 50.08 -0.96
CA LYS A 346 0.02 51.49 -0.85
C LYS A 346 -0.49 51.85 0.55
N LYS A 347 -1.27 50.97 1.21
CA LYS A 347 -1.67 51.12 2.62
C LYS A 347 -0.46 51.11 3.56
N TYR A 348 0.44 50.15 3.41
CA TYR A 348 1.65 50.05 4.23
C TYR A 348 2.60 51.24 4.05
N SER A 349 2.73 51.78 2.84
CA SER A 349 3.56 52.96 2.59
C SER A 349 2.98 54.23 3.23
N LYS A 350 1.64 54.34 3.29
CA LYS A 350 0.95 55.44 3.96
C LYS A 350 1.13 55.38 5.48
N PHE A 351 0.98 54.15 6.04
CA PHE A 351 1.18 53.94 7.47
C PHE A 351 2.63 54.25 7.93
N LYS A 352 3.62 53.91 7.09
CA LYS A 352 5.04 54.18 7.34
C LYS A 352 5.39 55.67 7.24
N LYS A 353 4.59 56.47 6.50
CA LYS A 353 4.74 57.90 6.38
C LYS A 353 4.15 58.63 7.61
N ASP A 354 2.99 58.16 8.08
CA ASP A 354 2.29 58.75 9.24
C ASP A 354 3.02 58.41 10.56
N SER A 355 3.66 57.23 10.68
CA SER A 355 4.45 56.88 11.86
C SER A 355 5.78 57.61 12.00
N LYS A 356 6.33 58.20 10.90
CA LYS A 356 7.53 59.01 10.95
C LYS A 356 7.29 60.45 11.41
N GLN A 357 6.03 60.93 11.42
CA GLN A 357 5.69 62.29 11.82
C GLN A 357 5.35 62.45 13.32
N ASN A 358 5.25 61.39 14.10
CA ASN A 358 4.81 61.47 15.50
C ASN A 358 5.86 60.96 16.53
N VAL A 359 7.14 61.03 16.23
CA VAL A 359 8.18 60.78 17.24
C VAL A 359 8.74 62.09 17.74
N ILE A 360 8.06 62.69 18.74
CA ILE A 360 8.61 63.78 19.54
C ILE A 360 9.45 63.15 20.65
N TYR A 361 10.78 63.32 20.54
CA TYR A 361 11.71 62.96 21.62
C TYR A 361 11.59 63.96 22.76
N LYS A 362 11.12 63.53 23.95
CA LYS A 362 11.33 64.27 25.21
C LYS A 362 12.59 63.66 25.87
N PRO A 363 13.63 64.49 26.11
CA PRO A 363 14.79 64.03 26.89
C PRO A 363 14.38 63.83 28.34
N ALA A 364 14.81 62.74 28.96
CA ALA A 364 14.65 62.48 30.39
C ALA A 364 15.63 63.41 31.14
N VAL A 365 15.09 64.21 32.06
CA VAL A 365 15.85 64.95 33.07
C VAL A 365 16.24 63.98 34.17
N VAL A 366 17.54 63.80 34.41
CA VAL A 366 18.09 63.07 35.54
C VAL A 366 18.18 64.03 36.70
N ASP A 367 17.29 63.90 37.69
CA ASP A 367 17.47 64.54 39.01
C ASP A 367 18.39 63.61 39.83
N MET A 368 19.60 64.13 40.10
CA MET A 368 20.42 63.68 41.21
C MET A 368 19.97 64.40 42.48
N ASP A 369 19.44 63.66 43.42
CA ASP A 369 19.48 64.15 44.80
C ASP A 369 20.03 63.10 45.76
N GLN A 370 20.98 63.59 46.55
CA GLN A 370 21.74 62.91 47.55
C GLN A 370 20.86 62.68 48.82
N THR A 371 21.13 61.61 49.55
CA THR A 371 21.43 61.69 50.99
C THR A 371 21.53 60.28 51.57
N SER A 372 22.68 59.95 52.00
CA SER A 372 23.24 59.81 53.35
C SER A 372 22.81 58.54 54.12
N VAL A 373 23.76 57.69 54.25
CA VAL A 373 24.30 56.95 55.43
C VAL A 373 23.45 56.98 56.73
N THR A 374 23.16 55.84 57.28
CA THR A 374 23.53 55.48 58.66
C THR A 374 23.52 53.97 58.89
N VAL A 375 24.61 53.53 59.56
CA VAL A 375 24.94 52.21 60.09
C VAL A 375 24.13 51.99 61.39
N THR A 376 23.56 50.85 61.58
CA THR A 376 23.70 50.00 62.74
C THR A 376 23.34 48.54 62.40
#